data_633b3d09e99461f987b31f2a16b6e3b6
#
_entry.id   633b3d09e99461f987b31f2a16b6e3b6
#
_cell.length_a   1.000
_cell.length_b   1.000
_cell.length_c   1.000
_cell.angle_alpha   90.00
_cell.angle_beta   90.00
_cell.angle_gamma   90.00
#
_symmetry.space_group_name_H-M   'P 1'
#
loop_
_entity.id
_entity.type
_entity.pdbx_description
1 polymer ?
#
loop_
_entity_poly.entity_id
_entity_poly.type
_entity_poly.pdbx_seq_one_letter_code
_entity_poly.pdbx_strand_id
1 'polypeptide(L)'
;MPSNPQNEPFPAGEVLLSASGRRAFFSAAEERLAGDLLLWEKRLLARDLIGALGPAVEKVLCKAGLTARLRRIVSVRITRGVREYGSCNIPKADDAECRLAFSGHLFFAGNAATLIDVVAHELLHACLPSREGHGSNFHRGMALLNEALGFHIEVYSEKTAIRQSEELYRYKVICTACGNGFYYLRAGAVVKHPSRYRCAKCGENAFKVYRISSSENEKNGS
;
A
#
# COMPACT_ATOMS: atom_id res chain seq x y z
N MET A 1 -2.82 -3.57 33.95
CA MET A 1 -1.99 -3.05 32.87
C MET A 1 -2.91 -2.54 31.80
N PRO A 2 -2.80 -1.30 31.30
CA PRO A 2 -3.65 -0.85 30.20
C PRO A 2 -3.34 -1.74 28.96
N SER A 3 -4.40 -2.20 28.30
CA SER A 3 -4.31 -2.94 27.04
C SER A 3 -3.54 -2.08 26.04
N ASN A 4 -2.53 -2.66 25.41
CA ASN A 4 -1.80 -1.97 24.33
C ASN A 4 -2.77 -1.81 23.14
N PRO A 5 -3.17 -0.59 22.76
CA PRO A 5 -4.15 -0.38 21.69
C PRO A 5 -3.70 -0.94 20.34
N GLN A 6 -2.40 -1.24 20.20
CA GLN A 6 -1.85 -1.86 18.99
C GLN A 6 -2.25 -3.33 18.79
N ASN A 7 -2.83 -3.99 19.81
CA ASN A 7 -3.20 -5.41 19.77
C ASN A 7 -4.72 -5.64 19.71
N GLU A 8 -5.54 -4.59 19.71
CA GLU A 8 -6.97 -4.78 19.57
C GLU A 8 -7.33 -5.20 18.14
N PRO A 9 -8.21 -6.20 17.97
CA PRO A 9 -8.62 -6.63 16.64
C PRO A 9 -9.40 -5.52 15.93
N PHE A 10 -9.22 -5.41 14.63
CA PHE A 10 -10.02 -4.48 13.83
C PHE A 10 -11.50 -4.85 13.87
N PRO A 11 -12.41 -3.84 13.86
CA PRO A 11 -13.82 -4.07 13.53
C PRO A 11 -13.92 -4.83 12.21
N ALA A 12 -14.65 -5.94 12.17
CA ALA A 12 -14.67 -6.83 11.03
C ALA A 12 -16.08 -7.18 10.56
N GLY A 13 -16.20 -7.70 9.35
CA GLY A 13 -17.44 -8.24 8.81
C GLY A 13 -18.57 -7.21 8.71
N GLU A 14 -19.72 -7.52 9.30
CA GLU A 14 -20.93 -6.67 9.20
C GLU A 14 -20.81 -5.31 9.87
N VAL A 15 -19.93 -5.17 10.87
CA VAL A 15 -19.68 -3.90 11.56
C VAL A 15 -19.16 -2.85 10.57
N LEU A 16 -18.34 -3.25 9.59
CA LEU A 16 -17.82 -2.35 8.56
C LEU A 16 -18.88 -1.80 7.62
N LEU A 17 -20.05 -2.43 7.53
CA LEU A 17 -21.17 -1.92 6.72
C LEU A 17 -21.88 -0.74 7.40
N SER A 18 -21.64 -0.48 8.68
CA SER A 18 -22.15 0.70 9.40
C SER A 18 -21.17 1.89 9.32
N ALA A 19 -21.70 3.12 9.37
CA ALA A 19 -20.87 4.33 9.35
C ALA A 19 -19.98 4.43 10.60
N SER A 20 -20.47 4.01 11.77
CA SER A 20 -19.68 4.00 13.01
C SER A 20 -18.56 2.97 12.96
N GLY A 21 -18.84 1.76 12.46
CA GLY A 21 -17.83 0.70 12.30
C GLY A 21 -16.72 1.10 11.33
N ARG A 22 -17.06 1.75 10.22
CA ARG A 22 -16.06 2.29 9.28
C ARG A 22 -15.15 3.32 9.94
N ARG A 23 -15.74 4.31 10.66
CA ARG A 23 -14.92 5.31 11.37
C ARG A 23 -13.98 4.67 12.38
N ALA A 24 -14.46 3.73 13.19
CA ALA A 24 -13.63 3.00 14.13
C ALA A 24 -12.50 2.21 13.44
N PHE A 25 -12.79 1.58 12.31
CA PHE A 25 -11.80 0.85 11.51
C PHE A 25 -10.70 1.77 10.96
N PHE A 26 -11.07 2.91 10.37
CA PHE A 26 -10.09 3.87 9.87
C PHE A 26 -9.24 4.47 10.99
N SER A 27 -9.87 4.85 12.14
CA SER A 27 -9.15 5.35 13.30
C SER A 27 -8.14 4.35 13.84
N ALA A 28 -8.53 3.08 13.99
CA ALA A 28 -7.63 2.02 14.44
C ALA A 28 -6.46 1.79 13.46
N ALA A 29 -6.68 1.92 12.16
CA ALA A 29 -5.63 1.81 11.16
C ALA A 29 -4.63 2.99 11.26
N GLU A 30 -5.12 4.23 11.43
CA GLU A 30 -4.26 5.41 11.63
C GLU A 30 -3.42 5.29 12.91
N GLU A 31 -4.02 4.87 14.02
CA GLU A 31 -3.30 4.65 15.28
C GLU A 31 -2.18 3.63 15.14
N ARG A 32 -2.42 2.53 14.41
CA ARG A 32 -1.40 1.50 14.16
C ARG A 32 -0.31 1.95 13.20
N LEU A 33 -0.58 2.93 12.35
CA LEU A 33 0.40 3.53 11.43
C LEU A 33 1.17 4.71 12.04
N ALA A 34 0.79 5.20 13.22
CA ALA A 34 1.40 6.38 13.84
C ALA A 34 2.87 6.20 14.22
N GLY A 35 3.35 4.95 14.34
CA GLY A 35 4.74 4.63 14.67
C GLY A 35 5.56 4.15 13.47
N ASP A 36 6.88 4.09 13.65
CA ASP A 36 7.79 3.47 12.69
C ASP A 36 7.68 1.95 12.77
N LEU A 37 6.89 1.38 11.87
CA LEU A 37 6.64 -0.05 11.86
C LEU A 37 7.82 -0.83 11.28
N LEU A 38 8.27 -1.84 12.01
CA LEU A 38 9.20 -2.84 11.50
C LEU A 38 8.55 -3.70 10.40
N LEU A 39 9.36 -4.37 9.60
CA LEU A 39 8.87 -5.19 8.48
C LEU A 39 7.87 -6.28 8.90
N TRP A 40 8.06 -6.88 10.06
CA TRP A 40 7.13 -7.90 10.58
C TRP A 40 5.81 -7.29 11.07
N GLU A 41 5.84 -6.07 11.64
CA GLU A 41 4.64 -5.33 12.06
C GLU A 41 3.81 -4.89 10.87
N LYS A 42 4.45 -4.37 9.81
CA LYS A 42 3.78 -4.07 8.54
C LYS A 42 3.07 -5.30 7.96
N ARG A 43 3.71 -6.47 8.06
CA ARG A 43 3.11 -7.73 7.60
C ARG A 43 1.93 -8.15 8.48
N LEU A 44 2.04 -7.98 9.78
CA LEU A 44 0.97 -8.27 10.72
C LEU A 44 -0.23 -7.35 10.46
N LEU A 45 0.00 -6.04 10.38
CA LEU A 45 -1.04 -5.05 10.06
C LEU A 45 -1.75 -5.38 8.73
N ALA A 46 -1.00 -5.71 7.68
CA ALA A 46 -1.60 -6.12 6.40
C ALA A 46 -2.50 -7.36 6.54
N ARG A 47 -2.09 -8.36 7.32
CA ARG A 47 -2.90 -9.57 7.57
C ARG A 47 -4.16 -9.25 8.36
N ASP A 48 -4.07 -8.38 9.34
CA ASP A 48 -5.22 -7.98 10.15
C ASP A 48 -6.24 -7.20 9.32
N LEU A 49 -5.78 -6.27 8.47
CA LEU A 49 -6.63 -5.56 7.51
C LEU A 49 -7.32 -6.52 6.53
N ILE A 50 -6.58 -7.48 6.00
CA ILE A 50 -7.13 -8.53 5.11
C ILE A 50 -8.19 -9.35 5.84
N GLY A 51 -7.93 -9.77 7.07
CA GLY A 51 -8.87 -10.55 7.88
C GLY A 51 -10.16 -9.79 8.18
N ALA A 52 -10.05 -8.49 8.43
CA ALA A 52 -11.21 -7.63 8.70
C ALA A 52 -12.02 -7.33 7.43
N LEU A 53 -11.34 -6.99 6.32
CA LEU A 53 -11.96 -6.54 5.08
C LEU A 53 -12.45 -7.69 4.20
N GLY A 54 -11.74 -8.82 4.16
CA GLY A 54 -12.03 -9.91 3.23
C GLY A 54 -13.48 -10.39 3.26
N PRO A 55 -14.04 -10.74 4.44
CA PRO A 55 -15.44 -11.16 4.55
C PRO A 55 -16.44 -10.06 4.14
N ALA A 56 -16.14 -8.78 4.41
CA ALA A 56 -17.00 -7.67 4.04
C ALA A 56 -17.01 -7.47 2.51
N VAL A 57 -15.84 -7.54 1.87
CA VAL A 57 -15.70 -7.47 0.41
C VAL A 57 -16.47 -8.59 -0.26
N GLU A 58 -16.25 -9.83 0.13
CA GLU A 58 -16.98 -10.99 -0.42
C GLU A 58 -18.49 -10.83 -0.28
N LYS A 59 -18.96 -10.42 0.90
CA LYS A 59 -20.38 -10.23 1.19
C LYS A 59 -21.02 -9.17 0.30
N VAL A 60 -20.36 -8.01 0.11
CA VAL A 60 -20.86 -6.93 -0.76
C VAL A 60 -21.00 -7.43 -2.21
N LEU A 61 -19.98 -8.11 -2.72
CA LEU A 61 -19.98 -8.64 -4.08
C LEU A 61 -21.07 -9.70 -4.30
N CYS A 62 -21.20 -10.66 -3.38
CA CYS A 62 -22.22 -11.70 -3.45
C CYS A 62 -23.64 -11.14 -3.38
N LYS A 63 -23.91 -10.16 -2.50
CA LYS A 63 -25.22 -9.49 -2.42
C LYS A 63 -25.60 -8.77 -3.72
N ALA A 64 -24.63 -8.29 -4.48
CA ALA A 64 -24.85 -7.67 -5.78
C ALA A 64 -24.93 -8.65 -6.94
N GLY A 65 -24.94 -9.96 -6.67
CA GLY A 65 -25.04 -11.01 -7.67
C GLY A 65 -23.76 -11.26 -8.48
N LEU A 66 -22.61 -10.79 -7.99
CA LEU A 66 -21.32 -11.16 -8.56
C LEU A 66 -20.92 -12.55 -8.07
N THR A 67 -20.38 -13.38 -8.98
CA THR A 67 -19.75 -14.64 -8.59
C THR A 67 -18.42 -14.32 -7.94
N ALA A 68 -18.42 -14.20 -6.61
CA ALA A 68 -17.25 -13.84 -5.82
C ALA A 68 -17.05 -14.86 -4.71
N ARG A 69 -15.80 -15.27 -4.52
CA ARG A 69 -15.38 -16.13 -3.43
C ARG A 69 -13.97 -15.75 -3.01
N LEU A 70 -13.80 -15.40 -1.75
CA LEU A 70 -12.47 -15.07 -1.22
C LEU A 70 -11.57 -16.31 -1.26
N ARG A 71 -10.49 -16.23 -2.01
CA ARG A 71 -9.46 -17.26 -2.07
C ARG A 71 -8.70 -17.35 -0.76
N ARG A 72 -8.15 -18.52 -0.50
CA ARG A 72 -7.23 -18.71 0.62
C ARG A 72 -5.94 -17.93 0.38
N ILE A 73 -5.68 -16.94 1.23
CA ILE A 73 -4.46 -16.12 1.14
C ILE A 73 -3.32 -16.86 1.81
N VAL A 74 -2.45 -17.48 1.02
CA VAL A 74 -1.35 -18.34 1.50
C VAL A 74 -0.10 -17.54 1.88
N SER A 75 0.05 -16.33 1.38
CA SER A 75 1.15 -15.46 1.81
C SER A 75 0.82 -13.99 1.67
N VAL A 76 1.38 -13.19 2.58
CA VAL A 76 1.38 -11.72 2.54
C VAL A 76 2.83 -11.26 2.59
N ARG A 77 3.26 -10.45 1.62
CA ARG A 77 4.62 -9.94 1.50
C ARG A 77 4.61 -8.41 1.52
N ILE A 78 5.60 -7.83 2.20
CA ILE A 78 5.86 -6.40 2.11
C ILE A 78 7.06 -6.20 1.17
N THR A 79 6.86 -5.41 0.13
CA THR A 79 7.86 -5.13 -0.91
C THR A 79 8.49 -3.75 -0.68
N ARG A 80 9.64 -3.52 -1.31
CA ARG A 80 10.29 -2.21 -1.36
C ARG A 80 9.99 -1.45 -2.66
N GLY A 81 9.02 -1.94 -3.44
CA GLY A 81 8.64 -1.36 -4.72
C GLY A 81 7.88 -0.04 -4.54
N VAL A 82 8.13 0.91 -5.44
CA VAL A 82 7.46 2.23 -5.50
C VAL A 82 6.55 2.37 -6.72
N ARG A 83 6.54 1.36 -7.59
CA ARG A 83 5.75 1.39 -8.83
C ARG A 83 4.39 0.72 -8.69
N GLU A 84 4.33 -0.31 -7.86
CA GLU A 84 3.13 -1.07 -7.57
C GLU A 84 2.88 -1.00 -6.08
N TYR A 85 1.71 -0.55 -5.69
CA TYR A 85 1.32 -0.43 -4.29
C TYR A 85 0.81 -1.74 -3.72
N GLY A 86 0.15 -2.54 -4.56
CA GLY A 86 -0.33 -3.87 -4.24
C GLY A 86 -0.20 -4.82 -5.42
N SER A 87 -0.30 -6.11 -5.17
CA SER A 87 -0.49 -7.13 -6.20
C SER A 87 -1.13 -8.39 -5.62
N CYS A 88 -2.07 -8.97 -6.39
CA CYS A 88 -2.67 -10.26 -6.13
C CYS A 88 -2.18 -11.26 -7.18
N ASN A 89 -1.40 -12.25 -6.75
CA ASN A 89 -0.93 -13.33 -7.61
C ASN A 89 -1.75 -14.61 -7.34
N ILE A 90 -2.48 -15.07 -8.35
CA ILE A 90 -3.26 -16.30 -8.33
C ILE A 90 -2.50 -17.34 -9.12
N PRO A 91 -2.04 -18.45 -8.49
CA PRO A 91 -1.31 -19.49 -9.18
C PRO A 91 -2.18 -20.17 -10.26
N LYS A 92 -1.62 -20.40 -11.46
CA LYS A 92 -2.36 -21.08 -12.54
C LYS A 92 -2.77 -22.53 -12.20
N ALA A 93 -2.00 -23.16 -11.31
CA ALA A 93 -2.22 -24.55 -10.91
C ALA A 93 -3.33 -24.70 -9.83
N ASP A 94 -3.63 -23.65 -9.10
CA ASP A 94 -4.64 -23.67 -8.03
C ASP A 94 -5.33 -22.31 -7.92
N ASP A 95 -6.53 -22.22 -8.48
CA ASP A 95 -7.39 -21.03 -8.45
C ASP A 95 -8.05 -20.81 -7.07
N ALA A 96 -7.90 -21.73 -6.12
CA ALA A 96 -8.42 -21.59 -4.76
C ALA A 96 -7.50 -20.75 -3.84
N GLU A 97 -6.27 -20.48 -4.27
CA GLU A 97 -5.26 -19.77 -3.50
C GLU A 97 -4.83 -18.46 -4.16
N CYS A 98 -4.36 -17.52 -3.33
CA CYS A 98 -3.67 -16.33 -3.82
C CYS A 98 -2.55 -15.91 -2.89
N ARG A 99 -1.65 -15.07 -3.43
CA ARG A 99 -0.54 -14.44 -2.70
C ARG A 99 -0.66 -12.95 -2.88
N LEU A 100 -0.69 -12.22 -1.76
CA LEU A 100 -0.76 -10.77 -1.76
C LEU A 100 0.60 -10.15 -1.46
N ALA A 101 0.89 -9.03 -2.09
CA ALA A 101 2.06 -8.23 -1.76
C ALA A 101 1.69 -6.76 -1.71
N PHE A 102 2.27 -6.00 -0.77
CA PHE A 102 2.02 -4.57 -0.59
C PHE A 102 3.33 -3.82 -0.51
N SER A 103 3.35 -2.62 -1.05
CA SER A 103 4.50 -1.72 -0.91
C SER A 103 4.66 -1.29 0.53
N GLY A 104 5.89 -1.36 1.05
CA GLY A 104 6.22 -0.84 2.38
C GLY A 104 6.00 0.67 2.53
N HIS A 105 5.88 1.39 1.41
CA HIS A 105 5.57 2.82 1.35
C HIS A 105 4.12 3.17 1.72
N LEU A 106 3.24 2.17 1.84
CA LEU A 106 1.87 2.37 2.33
C LEU A 106 1.80 2.47 3.86
N PHE A 107 2.81 1.99 4.57
CA PHE A 107 2.77 1.78 6.02
C PHE A 107 3.41 2.95 6.79
N PHE A 108 2.85 4.13 6.65
CA PHE A 108 3.25 5.35 7.34
C PHE A 108 2.04 6.13 7.82
N ALA A 109 2.23 6.95 8.86
CA ALA A 109 1.22 7.86 9.39
C ALA A 109 0.60 8.73 8.27
N GLY A 110 -0.71 8.87 8.28
CA GLY A 110 -1.47 9.62 7.29
C GLY A 110 -1.77 8.85 5.98
N ASN A 111 -1.40 7.58 5.89
CA ASN A 111 -1.65 6.75 4.71
C ASN A 111 -2.72 5.66 4.93
N ALA A 112 -3.45 5.66 6.05
CA ALA A 112 -4.41 4.59 6.35
C ALA A 112 -5.47 4.43 5.26
N ALA A 113 -6.05 5.50 4.77
CA ALA A 113 -7.04 5.45 3.70
C ALA A 113 -6.45 4.79 2.45
N THR A 114 -5.28 5.23 1.98
CA THR A 114 -4.62 4.65 0.80
C THR A 114 -4.25 3.18 1.01
N LEU A 115 -3.74 2.82 2.20
CA LEU A 115 -3.43 1.43 2.51
C LEU A 115 -4.69 0.55 2.47
N ILE A 116 -5.80 1.02 3.05
CA ILE A 116 -7.08 0.32 3.07
C ILE A 116 -7.61 0.16 1.64
N ASP A 117 -7.60 1.20 0.82
CA ASP A 117 -8.04 1.17 -0.57
C ASP A 117 -7.23 0.17 -1.41
N VAL A 118 -5.90 0.14 -1.23
CA VAL A 118 -5.04 -0.84 -1.91
C VAL A 118 -5.31 -2.26 -1.41
N VAL A 119 -5.50 -2.47 -0.10
CA VAL A 119 -5.86 -3.79 0.43
C VAL A 119 -7.20 -4.24 -0.14
N ALA A 120 -8.20 -3.36 -0.21
CA ALA A 120 -9.52 -3.67 -0.78
C ALA A 120 -9.44 -3.97 -2.28
N HIS A 121 -8.59 -3.26 -3.04
CA HIS A 121 -8.30 -3.52 -4.45
C HIS A 121 -7.76 -4.95 -4.66
N GLU A 122 -6.75 -5.33 -3.88
CA GLU A 122 -6.15 -6.68 -3.98
C GLU A 122 -7.11 -7.78 -3.51
N LEU A 123 -7.97 -7.49 -2.53
CA LEU A 123 -9.03 -8.40 -2.12
C LEU A 123 -10.11 -8.57 -3.20
N LEU A 124 -10.41 -7.52 -3.96
CA LEU A 124 -11.32 -7.61 -5.09
C LEU A 124 -10.76 -8.58 -6.15
N HIS A 125 -9.47 -8.51 -6.47
CA HIS A 125 -8.81 -9.53 -7.29
C HIS A 125 -8.86 -10.92 -6.67
N ALA A 126 -8.66 -11.03 -5.36
CA ALA A 126 -8.70 -12.30 -4.65
C ALA A 126 -10.10 -12.93 -4.61
N CYS A 127 -11.17 -12.15 -4.78
CA CYS A 127 -12.55 -12.63 -4.78
C CYS A 127 -13.07 -12.97 -6.18
N LEU A 128 -12.63 -12.26 -7.22
CA LEU A 128 -13.12 -12.43 -8.60
C LEU A 128 -12.36 -13.54 -9.35
N PRO A 129 -12.92 -14.09 -10.44
CA PRO A 129 -12.20 -15.05 -11.30
C PRO A 129 -10.85 -14.49 -11.77
N SER A 130 -9.80 -15.33 -11.79
CA SER A 130 -8.43 -14.90 -12.14
C SER A 130 -8.29 -14.26 -13.52
N ARG A 131 -9.17 -14.65 -14.46
CA ARG A 131 -9.21 -14.10 -15.83
C ARG A 131 -9.84 -12.72 -15.93
N GLU A 132 -10.50 -12.24 -14.85
CA GLU A 132 -11.22 -10.95 -14.88
C GLU A 132 -10.25 -9.78 -15.03
N GLY A 133 -9.08 -9.83 -14.37
CA GLY A 133 -8.17 -8.68 -14.32
C GLY A 133 -8.90 -7.42 -13.84
N HIS A 134 -8.80 -6.33 -14.61
CA HIS A 134 -9.59 -5.11 -14.40
C HIS A 134 -10.76 -5.03 -15.39
N GLY A 135 -11.46 -6.14 -15.62
CA GLY A 135 -12.63 -6.21 -16.50
C GLY A 135 -13.91 -5.61 -15.89
N SER A 136 -15.03 -5.86 -16.54
CA SER A 136 -16.32 -5.26 -16.16
C SER A 136 -16.79 -5.61 -14.76
N ASN A 137 -16.59 -6.86 -14.32
CA ASN A 137 -16.97 -7.29 -12.98
C ASN A 137 -16.05 -6.65 -11.92
N PHE A 138 -14.77 -6.42 -12.25
CA PHE A 138 -13.84 -5.68 -11.36
C PHE A 138 -14.32 -4.23 -11.16
N HIS A 139 -14.60 -3.50 -12.25
CA HIS A 139 -15.11 -2.13 -12.19
C HIS A 139 -16.44 -2.04 -11.45
N ARG A 140 -17.36 -2.99 -11.69
CA ARG A 140 -18.63 -3.06 -10.96
C ARG A 140 -18.40 -3.33 -9.48
N GLY A 141 -17.53 -4.29 -9.14
CA GLY A 141 -17.18 -4.61 -7.75
C GLY A 141 -16.54 -3.42 -7.04
N MET A 142 -15.62 -2.72 -7.70
CA MET A 142 -14.98 -1.51 -7.20
C MET A 142 -16.02 -0.41 -6.85
N ALA A 143 -16.96 -0.13 -7.75
CA ALA A 143 -18.02 0.86 -7.50
C ALA A 143 -18.90 0.46 -6.30
N LEU A 144 -19.26 -0.83 -6.20
CA LEU A 144 -20.04 -1.35 -5.07
C LEU A 144 -19.30 -1.24 -3.73
N LEU A 145 -18.00 -1.51 -3.71
CA LEU A 145 -17.19 -1.38 -2.50
C LEU A 145 -17.02 0.09 -2.09
N ASN A 146 -16.79 0.98 -3.05
CA ASN A 146 -16.71 2.41 -2.80
C ASN A 146 -18.01 2.94 -2.19
N GLU A 147 -19.16 2.54 -2.71
CA GLU A 147 -20.45 2.94 -2.19
C GLU A 147 -20.75 2.33 -0.80
N ALA A 148 -20.60 1.00 -0.66
CA ALA A 148 -20.99 0.30 0.55
C ALA A 148 -20.04 0.53 1.74
N LEU A 149 -18.75 0.66 1.48
CA LEU A 149 -17.69 0.76 2.49
C LEU A 149 -17.04 2.14 2.59
N GLY A 150 -17.37 3.06 1.68
CA GLY A 150 -16.80 4.42 1.65
C GLY A 150 -15.34 4.44 1.28
N PHE A 151 -14.89 3.49 0.45
CA PHE A 151 -13.53 3.44 -0.08
C PHE A 151 -13.37 4.34 -1.31
N HIS A 152 -12.13 4.55 -1.72
CA HIS A 152 -11.75 5.25 -2.95
C HIS A 152 -10.83 4.35 -3.79
N ILE A 153 -11.30 3.12 -4.05
CA ILE A 153 -10.58 2.15 -4.87
C ILE A 153 -10.53 2.65 -6.31
N GLU A 154 -9.34 2.67 -6.90
CA GLU A 154 -9.09 3.06 -8.29
C GLU A 154 -8.29 2.00 -9.02
N VAL A 155 -8.45 1.88 -10.35
CA VAL A 155 -7.66 0.96 -11.19
C VAL A 155 -6.26 1.51 -11.44
N TYR A 156 -6.17 2.82 -11.61
CA TYR A 156 -4.92 3.54 -11.76
C TYR A 156 -4.91 4.65 -10.73
N SER A 157 -4.23 4.47 -9.62
CA SER A 157 -3.92 5.62 -8.79
C SER A 157 -3.04 6.55 -9.62
N GLU A 158 -3.56 7.69 -10.07
CA GLU A 158 -2.68 8.82 -10.25
C GLU A 158 -1.85 8.85 -8.97
N LYS A 159 -0.53 8.90 -9.11
CA LYS A 159 0.43 8.86 -8.02
C LYS A 159 0.10 9.95 -7.00
N THR A 160 -0.98 9.75 -6.28
CA THR A 160 -1.33 10.55 -5.10
C THR A 160 -0.13 10.36 -4.21
N ALA A 161 0.58 11.44 -3.99
CA ALA A 161 1.87 11.42 -3.32
C ALA A 161 1.69 10.73 -1.97
N ILE A 162 1.90 9.40 -1.95
CA ILE A 162 2.18 8.71 -0.70
C ILE A 162 3.29 9.56 -0.12
N ARG A 163 3.07 10.11 1.06
CA ARG A 163 4.10 10.83 1.80
C ARG A 163 5.27 9.87 1.94
N GLN A 164 6.19 9.97 1.00
CA GLN A 164 7.38 9.15 0.98
C GLN A 164 8.21 9.69 2.14
N SER A 165 8.32 8.94 3.22
CA SER A 165 9.26 9.32 4.25
C SER A 165 10.64 9.32 3.59
N GLU A 166 11.35 10.43 3.67
CA GLU A 166 12.73 10.56 3.14
C GLU A 166 13.65 9.47 3.72
N GLU A 167 13.31 8.94 4.88
CA GLU A 167 14.02 7.89 5.63
C GLU A 167 14.16 6.55 4.88
N LEU A 168 13.30 6.25 3.92
CA LEU A 168 13.44 5.03 3.11
C LEU A 168 14.45 5.15 1.98
N TYR A 169 14.76 6.36 1.59
CA TYR A 169 15.71 6.59 0.50
C TYR A 169 17.13 6.68 1.05
N ARG A 170 18.04 5.99 0.38
CA ARG A 170 19.47 6.02 0.71
C ARG A 170 20.25 7.03 -0.13
N TYR A 171 19.66 7.48 -1.22
CA TYR A 171 20.31 8.40 -2.15
C TYR A 171 19.33 9.44 -2.67
N LYS A 172 19.80 10.68 -2.76
CA LYS A 172 19.15 11.80 -3.42
C LYS A 172 20.03 12.25 -4.58
N VAL A 173 19.50 12.32 -5.76
CA VAL A 173 20.21 12.80 -6.96
C VAL A 173 19.54 14.10 -7.40
N ILE A 174 20.29 15.19 -7.46
CA ILE A 174 19.78 16.52 -7.82
C ILE A 174 20.45 16.96 -9.09
N CYS A 175 19.66 17.39 -10.07
CA CYS A 175 20.17 18.11 -11.21
C CYS A 175 20.56 19.52 -10.77
N THR A 176 21.86 19.86 -10.83
CA THR A 176 22.36 21.17 -10.39
C THR A 176 21.98 22.30 -11.33
N ALA A 177 21.58 21.99 -12.57
CA ALA A 177 21.16 22.99 -13.56
C ALA A 177 19.72 23.47 -13.34
N CYS A 178 18.80 22.60 -12.92
CA CYS A 178 17.37 22.95 -12.78
C CYS A 178 16.77 22.61 -11.42
N GLY A 179 17.52 22.10 -10.45
CA GLY A 179 17.08 21.76 -9.12
C GLY A 179 16.19 20.50 -9.03
N ASN A 180 15.89 19.85 -10.17
CA ASN A 180 15.03 18.67 -10.16
C ASN A 180 15.71 17.52 -9.42
N GLY A 181 15.02 16.93 -8.42
CA GLY A 181 15.55 15.91 -7.54
C GLY A 181 14.84 14.57 -7.69
N PHE A 182 15.60 13.51 -7.52
CA PHE A 182 15.12 12.13 -7.55
C PHE A 182 15.66 11.37 -6.35
N TYR A 183 14.85 10.48 -5.79
CA TYR A 183 15.22 9.67 -4.64
C TYR A 183 15.38 8.20 -5.03
N TYR A 184 16.38 7.52 -4.48
CA TYR A 184 16.70 6.13 -4.78
C TYR A 184 16.92 5.30 -3.53
N LEU A 185 16.30 4.13 -3.47
CA LEU A 185 16.48 3.15 -2.38
C LEU A 185 17.82 2.43 -2.44
N ARG A 186 18.42 2.34 -3.63
CA ARG A 186 19.67 1.63 -3.90
C ARG A 186 20.56 2.43 -4.83
N ALA A 187 21.86 2.17 -4.77
CA ALA A 187 22.82 2.71 -5.73
C ALA A 187 22.64 2.05 -7.10
N GLY A 188 21.57 2.43 -7.81
CA GLY A 188 21.35 2.06 -9.21
C GLY A 188 22.34 2.76 -10.18
N ALA A 189 22.16 2.54 -11.47
CA ALA A 189 23.07 3.06 -12.50
C ALA A 189 23.20 4.59 -12.48
N VAL A 190 22.10 5.33 -12.24
CA VAL A 190 22.11 6.80 -12.15
C VAL A 190 22.93 7.28 -10.94
N VAL A 191 22.84 6.58 -9.79
CA VAL A 191 23.60 6.90 -8.59
C VAL A 191 25.08 6.59 -8.75
N LYS A 192 25.42 5.46 -9.40
CA LYS A 192 26.80 5.01 -9.61
C LYS A 192 27.52 5.77 -10.73
N HIS A 193 26.79 6.13 -11.77
CA HIS A 193 27.34 6.73 -12.98
C HIS A 193 26.47 7.91 -13.44
N PRO A 194 26.32 8.98 -12.62
CA PRO A 194 25.41 10.10 -12.91
C PRO A 194 25.77 10.80 -14.23
N SER A 195 27.06 10.85 -14.60
CA SER A 195 27.54 11.46 -15.83
C SER A 195 27.05 10.78 -17.12
N ARG A 196 26.49 9.58 -17.05
CA ARG A 196 25.91 8.86 -18.21
C ARG A 196 24.47 9.21 -18.49
N TYR A 197 23.85 10.04 -17.65
CA TYR A 197 22.42 10.34 -17.71
C TYR A 197 22.18 11.84 -17.93
N ARG A 198 21.06 12.15 -18.55
CA ARG A 198 20.57 13.52 -18.72
C ARG A 198 19.31 13.74 -17.92
N CYS A 199 19.14 14.94 -17.42
CA CYS A 199 17.94 15.33 -16.68
C CYS A 199 16.73 15.33 -17.63
N ALA A 200 15.68 14.58 -17.27
CA ALA A 200 14.47 14.52 -18.08
C ALA A 200 13.73 15.88 -18.16
N LYS A 201 13.99 16.79 -17.20
CA LYS A 201 13.35 18.11 -17.16
C LYS A 201 14.07 19.15 -18.03
N CYS A 202 15.41 19.22 -18.00
CA CYS A 202 16.18 20.26 -18.67
C CYS A 202 17.19 19.73 -19.70
N GLY A 203 17.35 18.42 -19.85
CA GLY A 203 18.29 17.82 -20.80
C GLY A 203 19.75 17.84 -20.35
N GLU A 204 20.10 18.59 -19.30
CA GLU A 204 21.49 18.74 -18.84
C GLU A 204 22.03 17.50 -18.14
N ASN A 205 23.35 17.31 -18.23
CA ASN A 205 24.09 16.24 -17.56
C ASN A 205 24.84 16.80 -16.34
N ALA A 206 24.10 17.33 -15.39
CA ALA A 206 24.67 18.00 -14.23
C ALA A 206 24.02 17.48 -12.94
N PHE A 207 24.38 16.24 -12.57
CA PHE A 207 23.81 15.60 -11.39
C PHE A 207 24.78 15.59 -10.22
N LYS A 208 24.24 15.89 -9.02
CA LYS A 208 24.93 15.69 -7.73
C LYS A 208 24.20 14.61 -6.96
N VAL A 209 24.97 13.64 -6.43
CA VAL A 209 24.46 12.51 -5.67
C VAL A 209 24.76 12.72 -4.20
N TYR A 210 23.74 12.60 -3.37
CA TYR A 210 23.82 12.65 -1.93
C TYR A 210 23.45 11.30 -1.35
N ARG A 211 24.19 10.85 -0.34
CA ARG A 211 23.80 9.70 0.48
C ARG A 211 22.99 10.22 1.66
N ILE A 212 21.77 9.70 1.81
CA ILE A 212 20.90 10.01 2.97
C ILE A 212 21.33 9.01 4.07
N SER A 213 21.91 9.52 5.14
CA SER A 213 22.22 8.71 6.32
C SER A 213 21.06 8.82 7.31
N SER A 214 20.66 7.71 7.90
CA SER A 214 19.63 7.63 8.93
C SER A 214 20.09 8.17 10.32
N SER A 215 21.08 9.03 10.36
CA SER A 215 21.70 9.50 11.61
C SER A 215 21.85 11.03 11.64
N GLU A 216 20.73 11.76 11.71
CA GLU A 216 20.75 13.15 12.19
C GLU A 216 19.86 13.40 13.42
N ASN A 217 19.35 12.35 14.09
CA ASN A 217 18.53 12.49 15.29
C ASN A 217 19.26 12.31 16.63
N GLU A 218 20.60 12.28 16.66
CA GLU A 218 21.34 12.12 17.92
C GLU A 218 22.25 13.30 18.32
N LYS A 219 22.03 14.51 17.80
CA LYS A 219 22.78 15.68 18.28
C LYS A 219 21.91 16.90 18.44
N ASN A 220 20.94 16.87 19.37
CA ASN A 220 20.45 18.06 20.07
C ASN A 220 19.89 17.64 21.44
N GLY A 221 20.78 17.26 22.34
CA GLY A 221 20.52 16.94 23.72
C GLY A 221 21.81 17.22 24.53
N SER A 222 22.11 18.49 24.72
CA SER A 222 23.00 18.93 25.80
C SER A 222 22.64 20.35 26.15
#